data_3fa038dd27a0a49b2046ebeafabfc6c6
#
_entry.id   3fa038dd27a0a49b2046ebeafabfc6c6
#
_cell.length_a   1.000
_cell.length_b   1.000
_cell.length_c   1.000
_cell.angle_alpha   90.00
_cell.angle_beta   90.00
_cell.angle_gamma   90.00
#
_symmetry.space_group_name_H-M   'P 1'
#
loop_
_entity.id
_entity.type
_entity.pdbx_description
1 polymer ?
#
loop_
_entity_poly.entity_id
_entity_poly.type
_entity_poly.pdbx_seq_one_letter_code
_entity_poly.pdbx_strand_id
1 'polypeptide(L)'
;REFEGATLIAAKRGAMTKYGYIAAHLAIVVICIGGLLDSNLPIHFQMWLFGKSPVNTSAPISEIGPEHRLSASNPTFRGYAWVPEGQYVSTAILNQPNGSLTQDLPFSIQLDKFIVDYYSTGMPKLFASDIVVIDRETGKR
;
A
#
# COMPACT_ATOMS: atom_id res chain seq x y z
N ARG A 1 -44.84 -9.60 -32.36
CA ARG A 1 -45.18 -10.85 -33.05
C ARG A 1 -46.69 -10.94 -33.10
N GLU A 2 -47.27 -11.16 -34.23
CA GLU A 2 -48.71 -11.38 -34.41
C GLU A 2 -49.00 -12.87 -34.25
N PHE A 3 -50.00 -13.19 -33.45
CA PHE A 3 -50.54 -14.51 -33.25
C PHE A 3 -52.06 -14.45 -33.43
N GLU A 4 -52.58 -15.10 -34.45
CA GLU A 4 -54.02 -15.35 -34.70
C GLU A 4 -54.98 -14.21 -34.23
N GLY A 5 -54.79 -13.02 -34.79
CA GLY A 5 -55.69 -11.87 -34.51
C GLY A 5 -55.42 -11.12 -33.21
N ALA A 6 -54.35 -11.44 -32.47
CA ALA A 6 -53.90 -10.69 -31.31
C ALA A 6 -52.47 -10.14 -31.51
N THR A 7 -52.26 -8.85 -31.21
CA THR A 7 -50.96 -8.21 -31.29
C THR A 7 -50.29 -8.17 -29.91
N LEU A 8 -49.19 -8.92 -29.72
CA LEU A 8 -48.41 -8.89 -28.50
C LEU A 8 -47.39 -7.75 -28.58
N ILE A 9 -47.55 -6.73 -27.76
CA ILE A 9 -46.62 -5.61 -27.62
C ILE A 9 -45.80 -5.85 -26.36
N ALA A 10 -44.51 -6.18 -26.53
CA ALA A 10 -43.56 -6.24 -25.42
C ALA A 10 -42.78 -4.93 -25.34
N ALA A 11 -43.03 -4.14 -24.30
CA ALA A 11 -42.26 -2.92 -24.01
C ALA A 11 -41.31 -3.13 -22.82
N LYS A 12 -40.04 -2.76 -23.01
CA LYS A 12 -39.06 -2.79 -21.96
C LYS A 12 -38.63 -1.36 -21.59
N ARG A 13 -38.97 -0.95 -20.35
CA ARG A 13 -38.56 0.34 -19.79
C ARG A 13 -37.53 0.08 -18.66
N GLY A 14 -36.55 1.02 -18.48
CA GLY A 14 -35.64 0.96 -17.35
C GLY A 14 -34.37 0.16 -17.59
N ALA A 15 -33.92 0.02 -18.85
CA ALA A 15 -32.64 -0.65 -19.15
C ALA A 15 -31.45 -0.01 -18.42
N MET A 16 -31.50 1.30 -18.15
CA MET A 16 -30.46 2.06 -17.45
C MET A 16 -30.34 1.71 -15.96
N THR A 17 -31.40 1.21 -15.32
CA THR A 17 -31.33 0.81 -13.90
C THR A 17 -30.40 -0.38 -13.66
N LYS A 18 -30.16 -1.21 -14.68
CA LYS A 18 -29.22 -2.31 -14.60
C LYS A 18 -27.77 -1.84 -14.42
N TYR A 19 -27.42 -0.70 -14.99
CA TYR A 19 -26.08 -0.13 -14.84
C TYR A 19 -25.84 0.34 -13.40
N GLY A 20 -26.84 0.91 -12.74
CA GLY A 20 -26.76 1.27 -11.33
C GLY A 20 -26.51 0.04 -10.44
N TYR A 21 -27.24 -1.06 -10.68
CA TYR A 21 -27.03 -2.31 -9.97
C TYR A 21 -25.62 -2.88 -10.19
N ILE A 22 -25.17 -2.94 -11.43
CA ILE A 22 -23.82 -3.42 -11.77
C ILE A 22 -22.77 -2.53 -11.14
N ALA A 23 -22.91 -1.21 -11.21
CA ALA A 23 -21.97 -0.26 -10.62
C ALA A 23 -21.87 -0.41 -9.10
N ALA A 24 -22.99 -0.60 -8.42
CA ALA A 24 -23.00 -0.82 -6.96
C ALA A 24 -22.25 -2.11 -6.58
N HIS A 25 -22.49 -3.20 -7.29
CA HIS A 25 -21.79 -4.47 -7.02
C HIS A 25 -20.29 -4.38 -7.37
N LEU A 26 -19.95 -3.73 -8.47
CA LEU A 26 -18.55 -3.49 -8.84
C LEU A 26 -17.83 -2.65 -7.79
N ALA A 27 -18.49 -1.62 -7.25
CA ALA A 27 -17.92 -0.81 -6.16
C ALA A 27 -17.59 -1.65 -4.93
N ILE A 28 -18.49 -2.56 -4.53
CA ILE A 28 -18.24 -3.48 -3.40
C ILE A 28 -17.02 -4.36 -3.69
N VAL A 29 -16.94 -4.93 -4.90
CA VAL A 29 -15.78 -5.76 -5.30
C VAL A 29 -14.48 -4.97 -5.24
N VAL A 30 -14.46 -3.73 -5.75
CA VAL A 30 -13.26 -2.86 -5.71
C VAL A 30 -12.86 -2.54 -4.27
N ILE A 31 -13.83 -2.25 -3.39
CA ILE A 31 -13.57 -2.01 -1.96
C ILE A 31 -12.99 -3.26 -1.30
N CYS A 32 -13.53 -4.45 -1.58
CA CYS A 32 -13.02 -5.71 -1.04
C CYS A 32 -11.59 -5.99 -1.51
N ILE A 33 -11.27 -5.76 -2.80
CA ILE A 33 -9.92 -5.90 -3.34
C ILE A 33 -8.98 -4.90 -2.65
N GLY A 34 -9.41 -3.63 -2.51
CA GLY A 34 -8.61 -2.61 -1.81
C GLY A 34 -8.29 -3.01 -0.36
N GLY A 35 -9.29 -3.49 0.38
CA GLY A 35 -9.10 -3.98 1.75
C GLY A 35 -8.20 -5.21 1.83
N LEU A 36 -8.29 -6.12 0.86
CA LEU A 36 -7.39 -7.27 0.76
C LEU A 36 -5.94 -6.83 0.56
N LEU A 37 -5.71 -5.88 -0.35
CA LEU A 37 -4.38 -5.35 -0.64
C LEU A 37 -3.79 -4.54 0.51
N ASP A 38 -4.62 -3.84 1.30
CA ASP A 38 -4.17 -3.10 2.50
C ASP A 38 -3.95 -4.01 3.73
N SER A 39 -4.36 -5.25 3.67
CA SER A 39 -4.17 -6.23 4.75
C SER A 39 -2.78 -6.87 4.76
N ASN A 40 -2.48 -7.66 5.80
CA ASN A 40 -1.25 -8.46 5.83
C ASN A 40 -1.31 -9.73 4.96
N LEU A 41 -2.45 -10.02 4.33
CA LEU A 41 -2.62 -11.24 3.51
C LEU A 41 -1.63 -11.31 2.33
N PRO A 42 -1.39 -10.23 1.56
CA PRO A 42 -0.39 -10.26 0.49
C PRO A 42 1.01 -10.59 1.00
N ILE A 43 1.38 -10.11 2.18
CA ILE A 43 2.69 -10.38 2.79
C ILE A 43 2.76 -11.85 3.25
N HIS A 44 1.74 -12.35 3.93
CA HIS A 44 1.68 -13.77 4.33
C HIS A 44 1.75 -14.71 3.13
N PHE A 45 1.08 -14.37 2.03
CA PHE A 45 1.13 -15.15 0.79
C PHE A 45 2.55 -15.16 0.20
N GLN A 46 3.24 -14.02 0.20
CA GLN A 46 4.64 -13.93 -0.26
C GLN A 46 5.59 -14.73 0.65
N MET A 47 5.39 -14.65 1.97
CA MET A 47 6.15 -15.45 2.93
C MET A 47 6.03 -16.96 2.63
N TRP A 48 4.79 -17.42 2.40
CA TRP A 48 4.52 -18.81 2.08
C TRP A 48 5.09 -19.23 0.72
N LEU A 49 4.88 -18.40 -0.32
CA LEU A 49 5.28 -18.74 -1.69
C LEU A 49 6.80 -18.69 -1.90
N PHE A 50 7.48 -17.71 -1.30
CA PHE A 50 8.93 -17.49 -1.48
C PHE A 50 9.78 -17.93 -0.29
N GLY A 51 9.19 -18.61 0.69
CA GLY A 51 9.90 -19.09 1.87
C GLY A 51 10.48 -17.96 2.73
N LYS A 52 9.86 -16.77 2.71
CA LYS A 52 10.31 -15.64 3.52
C LYS A 52 9.88 -15.82 4.96
N SER A 53 10.74 -15.46 5.89
CA SER A 53 10.48 -15.57 7.32
C SER A 53 10.80 -14.27 8.05
N PRO A 54 9.99 -13.85 9.05
CA PRO A 54 10.33 -12.73 9.90
C PRO A 54 11.59 -13.02 10.72
N VAL A 55 12.38 -11.99 10.97
CA VAL A 55 13.54 -12.07 11.86
C VAL A 55 13.27 -11.24 13.11
N ASN A 56 13.66 -11.77 14.25
CA ASN A 56 13.66 -11.05 15.52
C ASN A 56 15.10 -10.79 15.95
N THR A 57 15.69 -9.73 15.39
CA THR A 57 17.08 -9.34 15.65
C THR A 57 17.18 -7.83 15.81
N SER A 58 18.18 -7.39 16.57
CA SER A 58 18.60 -5.99 16.65
C SER A 58 19.75 -5.68 15.69
N ALA A 59 20.05 -6.60 14.77
CA ALA A 59 21.11 -6.40 13.79
C ALA A 59 20.79 -5.24 12.84
N PRO A 60 21.83 -4.56 12.31
CA PRO A 60 21.64 -3.56 11.26
C PRO A 60 20.92 -4.13 10.04
N ILE A 61 20.08 -3.31 9.37
CA ILE A 61 19.35 -3.73 8.15
C ILE A 61 20.28 -4.28 7.07
N SER A 62 21.52 -3.79 7.01
CA SER A 62 22.53 -4.26 6.05
C SER A 62 22.95 -5.72 6.24
N GLU A 63 22.79 -6.26 7.44
CA GLU A 63 23.16 -7.64 7.80
C GLU A 63 22.00 -8.61 7.70
N ILE A 64 20.80 -8.12 7.42
CA ILE A 64 19.60 -8.94 7.26
C ILE A 64 19.67 -9.69 5.94
N GLY A 65 19.61 -11.01 6.02
CA GLY A 65 19.69 -11.91 4.87
C GLY A 65 18.50 -11.79 3.91
N PRO A 66 18.64 -12.30 2.68
CA PRO A 66 17.63 -12.21 1.65
C PRO A 66 16.34 -12.95 2.00
N GLU A 67 16.38 -13.95 2.89
CA GLU A 67 15.22 -14.70 3.39
C GLU A 67 14.27 -13.86 4.25
N HIS A 68 14.74 -12.73 4.77
CA HIS A 68 13.98 -11.78 5.59
C HIS A 68 13.64 -10.49 4.84
N ARG A 69 13.96 -10.45 3.54
CA ARG A 69 13.81 -9.27 2.70
C ARG A 69 12.81 -9.49 1.56
N LEU A 70 11.89 -8.55 1.41
CA LEU A 70 10.95 -8.50 0.30
C LEU A 70 11.50 -7.62 -0.83
N SER A 71 11.13 -7.97 -2.06
CA SER A 71 11.59 -7.26 -3.26
C SER A 71 10.96 -5.88 -3.39
N ALA A 72 11.70 -4.94 -4.01
CA ALA A 72 11.21 -3.62 -4.38
C ALA A 72 10.01 -3.66 -5.36
N SER A 73 9.79 -4.78 -6.05
CA SER A 73 8.64 -5.00 -6.93
C SER A 73 7.34 -5.37 -6.20
N ASN A 74 7.35 -5.46 -4.86
CA ASN A 74 6.15 -5.75 -4.10
C ASN A 74 5.11 -4.62 -4.27
N PRO A 75 3.90 -4.91 -4.78
CA PRO A 75 2.95 -3.87 -5.15
C PRO A 75 2.27 -3.20 -3.96
N THR A 76 2.25 -3.87 -2.81
CA THR A 76 1.56 -3.37 -1.62
C THR A 76 2.18 -3.91 -0.34
N PHE A 77 2.37 -3.03 0.63
CA PHE A 77 2.84 -3.36 1.96
C PHE A 77 2.49 -2.22 2.93
N ARG A 78 2.48 -2.55 4.21
CA ARG A 78 2.38 -1.56 5.28
C ARG A 78 3.62 -1.69 6.16
N GLY A 79 4.39 -0.62 6.27
CA GLY A 79 5.63 -0.60 7.02
C GLY A 79 6.01 0.79 7.46
N TYR A 80 7.10 0.91 8.17
CA TYR A 80 7.70 2.18 8.57
C TYR A 80 9.18 2.22 8.23
N ALA A 81 9.70 3.41 8.03
CA ALA A 81 11.11 3.67 7.85
C ALA A 81 11.57 4.69 8.88
N TRP A 82 12.69 4.41 9.53
CA TRP A 82 13.37 5.37 10.39
C TRP A 82 14.38 6.12 9.55
N VAL A 83 14.14 7.41 9.34
CA VAL A 83 14.99 8.25 8.50
C VAL A 83 15.62 9.33 9.36
N PRO A 84 16.89 9.18 9.81
CA PRO A 84 17.62 10.25 10.51
C PRO A 84 17.85 11.44 9.58
N GLU A 85 17.94 12.65 10.16
CA GLU A 85 18.27 13.85 9.38
C GLU A 85 19.61 13.70 8.66
N GLY A 86 19.66 14.10 7.40
CA GLY A 86 20.82 14.02 6.54
C GLY A 86 21.16 12.61 6.01
N GLN A 87 20.39 11.59 6.34
CA GLN A 87 20.64 10.21 5.88
C GLN A 87 19.63 9.76 4.83
N TYR A 88 20.07 8.78 4.02
CA TYR A 88 19.24 8.11 3.02
C TYR A 88 18.74 6.77 3.54
N VAL A 89 17.48 6.50 3.33
CA VAL A 89 16.88 5.20 3.63
C VAL A 89 16.12 4.70 2.42
N SER A 90 16.38 3.46 2.04
CA SER A 90 15.72 2.79 0.89
C SER A 90 15.04 1.47 1.29
N THR A 91 14.82 1.28 2.59
CA THR A 91 14.22 0.06 3.12
C THR A 91 13.19 0.41 4.18
N ALA A 92 12.03 -0.20 4.11
CA ALA A 92 10.99 -0.13 5.14
C ALA A 92 11.02 -1.40 6.00
N ILE A 93 10.57 -1.28 7.24
CA ILE A 93 10.43 -2.36 8.19
C ILE A 93 8.93 -2.71 8.31
N LEU A 94 8.61 -3.97 8.13
CA LEU A 94 7.27 -4.52 8.24
C LEU A 94 7.17 -5.37 9.51
N ASN A 95 6.43 -4.89 10.50
CA ASN A 95 6.20 -5.66 11.71
C ASN A 95 5.26 -6.81 11.45
N GLN A 96 5.65 -7.99 11.90
CA GLN A 96 4.88 -9.21 11.90
C GLN A 96 4.77 -9.75 13.34
N PRO A 97 3.78 -10.59 13.65
CA PRO A 97 3.63 -11.13 15.02
C PRO A 97 4.87 -11.84 15.56
N ASN A 98 5.66 -12.44 14.67
CA ASN A 98 6.86 -13.25 15.03
C ASN A 98 8.18 -12.54 14.70
N GLY A 99 8.19 -11.23 14.51
CA GLY A 99 9.40 -10.48 14.17
C GLY A 99 9.15 -9.43 13.11
N SER A 100 10.16 -9.09 12.33
CA SER A 100 10.07 -8.08 11.28
C SER A 100 10.59 -8.62 9.95
N LEU A 101 10.02 -8.14 8.86
CA LEU A 101 10.55 -8.28 7.50
C LEU A 101 11.06 -6.92 7.05
N THR A 102 12.00 -6.92 6.12
CA THR A 102 12.45 -5.72 5.45
C THR A 102 11.89 -5.67 4.03
N GLN A 103 11.47 -4.49 3.60
CA GLN A 103 10.97 -4.23 2.27
C GLN A 103 11.89 -3.25 1.57
N ASP A 104 12.49 -3.67 0.47
CA ASP A 104 13.26 -2.74 -0.37
C ASP A 104 12.32 -1.79 -1.10
N LEU A 105 12.68 -0.51 -1.13
CA LEU A 105 11.94 0.52 -1.83
C LEU A 105 12.59 0.78 -3.20
N PRO A 106 11.80 1.07 -4.25
CA PRO A 106 12.33 1.45 -5.56
C PRO A 106 12.96 2.84 -5.56
N PHE A 107 12.83 3.57 -4.46
CA PHE A 107 13.37 4.92 -4.25
C PHE A 107 14.11 4.99 -2.91
N SER A 108 14.89 6.04 -2.73
CA SER A 108 15.50 6.41 -1.45
C SER A 108 14.84 7.69 -0.93
N ILE A 109 14.64 7.76 0.39
CA ILE A 109 14.14 8.94 1.07
C ILE A 109 15.29 9.53 1.86
N GLN A 110 15.54 10.82 1.69
CA GLN A 110 16.40 11.62 2.53
C GLN A 110 15.55 12.59 3.34
N LEU A 111 15.79 12.66 4.64
CA LEU A 111 15.20 13.67 5.50
C LEU A 111 16.20 14.82 5.63
N ASP A 112 15.87 15.98 5.05
CA ASP A 112 16.71 17.15 5.16
C ASP A 112 16.50 17.83 6.51
N LYS A 113 15.23 18.00 6.94
CA LYS A 113 14.91 18.63 8.21
C LYS A 113 13.60 18.13 8.80
N PHE A 114 13.58 17.88 10.09
CA PHE A 114 12.36 17.66 10.86
C PHE A 114 11.95 18.97 11.55
N ILE A 115 10.73 19.42 11.31
CA ILE A 115 10.21 20.71 11.76
C ILE A 115 9.10 20.49 12.77
N VAL A 116 9.25 21.10 13.94
CA VAL A 116 8.20 21.16 14.96
C VAL A 116 7.89 22.62 15.24
N ASP A 117 6.65 23.01 15.07
CA ASP A 117 6.16 24.33 15.45
C ASP A 117 5.24 24.21 16.68
N TYR A 118 5.27 25.22 17.53
CA TYR A 118 4.55 25.22 18.81
C TYR A 118 3.61 26.41 18.90
N TYR A 119 2.48 26.22 19.56
CA TYR A 119 1.64 27.33 20.02
C TYR A 119 2.33 28.10 21.16
N SER A 120 1.89 29.34 21.41
CA SER A 120 2.36 30.16 22.55
C SER A 120 2.13 29.45 23.91
N THR A 121 1.24 28.49 23.96
CA THR A 121 0.95 27.66 25.14
C THR A 121 1.96 26.51 25.35
N GLY A 122 2.93 26.33 24.45
CA GLY A 122 3.91 25.24 24.50
C GLY A 122 3.43 23.90 23.92
N MET A 123 2.19 23.82 23.44
CA MET A 123 1.68 22.62 22.77
C MET A 123 2.16 22.55 21.32
N PRO A 124 2.49 21.35 20.80
CA PRO A 124 2.84 21.19 19.40
C PRO A 124 1.69 21.65 18.50
N LYS A 125 2.02 22.45 17.48
CA LYS A 125 1.10 22.98 16.48
C LYS A 125 1.22 22.25 15.15
N LEU A 126 2.46 21.92 14.76
CA LEU A 126 2.77 21.32 13.48
C LEU A 126 3.95 20.37 13.64
N PHE A 127 3.83 19.21 13.00
CA PHE A 127 4.96 18.32 12.71
C PHE A 127 5.09 18.24 11.19
N ALA A 128 6.27 18.55 10.67
CA ALA A 128 6.55 18.50 9.25
C ALA A 128 7.95 17.89 9.01
N SER A 129 8.12 17.27 7.86
CA SER A 129 9.40 16.73 7.41
C SER A 129 9.69 17.27 6.03
N ASP A 130 10.84 17.89 5.87
CA ASP A 130 11.38 18.26 4.56
C ASP A 130 12.15 17.08 4.03
N ILE A 131 11.63 16.46 2.96
CA ILE A 131 12.16 15.20 2.42
C ILE A 131 12.49 15.33 0.94
N VAL A 132 13.55 14.66 0.53
CA VAL A 132 13.91 14.44 -0.87
C VAL A 132 13.72 12.97 -1.20
N VAL A 133 12.96 12.71 -2.26
CA VAL A 133 12.77 11.36 -2.80
C VAL A 133 13.63 11.20 -4.03
N ILE A 134 14.45 10.17 -4.05
CA ILE A 134 15.40 9.90 -5.12
C ILE A 134 15.07 8.55 -5.74
N ASP A 135 14.71 8.56 -7.01
CA ASP A 135 14.50 7.34 -7.77
C ASP A 135 15.83 6.58 -7.92
N ARG A 136 15.84 5.29 -7.57
CA ARG A 136 17.08 4.49 -7.56
C ARG A 136 17.55 4.06 -8.94
N GLU A 137 16.65 4.00 -9.92
CA GLU A 137 16.98 3.62 -11.30
C GLU A 137 17.51 4.81 -12.09
N THR A 138 16.84 5.96 -11.95
CA THR A 138 17.16 7.15 -12.76
C THR A 138 17.99 8.18 -12.06
N GLY A 139 18.13 8.10 -10.72
CA GLY A 139 18.80 9.10 -9.90
C GLY A 139 18.10 10.46 -9.85
N LYS A 140 16.87 10.57 -10.36
CA LYS A 140 16.10 11.82 -10.32
C LYS A 140 15.62 12.11 -8.90
N ARG A 141 15.68 13.39 -8.55
CA ARG A 141 15.16 13.98 -7.31
C ARG A 141 13.81 14.62 -7.56
#